data_e2cf6ead515f00ee4f0b9242f78704ed
#
_entry.id   e2cf6ead515f00ee4f0b9242f78704ed
#
_cell.length_a   1.000
_cell.length_b   1.000
_cell.length_c   1.000
_cell.angle_alpha   90.00
_cell.angle_beta   90.00
_cell.angle_gamma   90.00
#
_symmetry.space_group_name_H-M   'P 1'
#
loop_
_entity.id
_entity.type
_entity.pdbx_description
1 polymer ?
#
loop_
_entity_poly.entity_id
_entity_poly.type
_entity_poly.pdbx_seq_one_letter_code
_entity_poly.pdbx_strand_id
1 'polypeptide(L)'
;MRCLVVADLHYSLPQFDWLLSAAPQFDLVIFAGDALDVGSSVDFRAQIVVVKKYLSLLSGLTRVILCSGNHDLDERNPEGEKIARWIGDVRELGITCDGDSLTIGDTFFTVCPWWDGPLVKQRIEDQLREAATGRLKRWIWVHHAPPANSPTSWGGKRFFGDEELVQWIRSYQPSMVISGHVHQSPFIADGSWFDQLGSTWVFNAGLQPGRPPVHIVLDIDDGTAFWLPLGYEQYIDLNAPLQRPAAAITNPPEWLISLGRIADPSLAISLSAAG
;
A
#
# COMPACT_ATOMS: atom_id res chain seq x y z
N MET A 1 8.44 13.34 5.94
CA MET A 1 7.44 12.96 4.90
C MET A 1 6.60 11.84 5.46
N ARG A 2 5.29 12.12 5.56
CA ARG A 2 4.33 11.15 6.10
C ARG A 2 3.49 10.58 4.97
N CYS A 3 3.51 9.24 4.83
CA CYS A 3 2.81 8.50 3.79
C CYS A 3 1.65 7.70 4.39
N LEU A 4 0.47 7.80 3.79
CA LEU A 4 -0.67 6.94 4.07
C LEU A 4 -0.65 5.76 3.10
N VAL A 5 -0.56 4.53 3.63
CA VAL A 5 -0.56 3.29 2.83
C VAL A 5 -1.90 2.59 3.00
N VAL A 6 -2.56 2.32 1.90
CA VAL A 6 -3.76 1.47 1.81
C VAL A 6 -3.56 0.42 0.72
N ALA A 7 -4.23 -0.72 0.86
CA ALA A 7 -4.31 -1.78 -0.14
C ALA A 7 -5.68 -2.46 -0.05
N ASP A 8 -6.02 -3.26 -1.04
CA ASP A 8 -7.15 -4.19 -0.95
C ASP A 8 -8.49 -3.51 -0.60
N LEU A 9 -8.78 -2.34 -1.18
CA LEU A 9 -10.06 -1.66 -0.94
C LEU A 9 -11.23 -2.35 -1.64
N HIS A 10 -10.99 -3.17 -2.65
CA HIS A 10 -11.98 -4.02 -3.33
C HIS A 10 -13.31 -3.31 -3.59
N TYR A 11 -13.22 -2.14 -4.24
CA TYR A 11 -14.37 -1.32 -4.59
C TYR A 11 -15.24 -0.88 -3.39
N SER A 12 -14.70 -0.86 -2.18
CA SER A 12 -15.40 -0.39 -0.98
C SER A 12 -15.51 1.14 -0.97
N LEU A 13 -16.58 1.71 -1.56
CA LEU A 13 -16.78 3.15 -1.67
C LEU A 13 -16.71 3.86 -0.30
N PRO A 14 -17.25 3.32 0.82
CA PRO A 14 -17.06 3.94 2.13
C PRO A 14 -15.59 4.08 2.56
N GLN A 15 -14.72 3.16 2.12
CA GLN A 15 -13.28 3.25 2.39
C GLN A 15 -12.60 4.29 1.50
N PHE A 16 -13.02 4.42 0.25
CA PHE A 16 -12.58 5.52 -0.63
C PHE A 16 -13.03 6.90 -0.11
N ASP A 17 -14.26 7.03 0.42
CA ASP A 17 -14.72 8.26 1.06
C ASP A 17 -13.86 8.65 2.26
N TRP A 18 -13.50 7.66 3.10
CA TRP A 18 -12.59 7.89 4.21
C TRP A 18 -11.20 8.32 3.70
N LEU A 19 -10.68 7.66 2.67
CA LEU A 19 -9.37 7.98 2.09
C LEU A 19 -9.31 9.43 1.61
N LEU A 20 -10.37 9.94 0.93
CA LEU A 20 -10.47 11.34 0.53
C LEU A 20 -10.46 12.29 1.74
N SER A 21 -11.12 11.90 2.84
CA SER A 21 -11.18 12.72 4.05
C SER A 21 -9.84 12.74 4.79
N ALA A 22 -9.08 11.66 4.76
CA ALA A 22 -7.80 11.51 5.45
C ALA A 22 -6.62 12.10 4.64
N ALA A 23 -6.65 11.99 3.32
CA ALA A 23 -5.56 12.35 2.42
C ALA A 23 -4.91 13.73 2.64
N PRO A 24 -5.66 14.81 2.96
CA PRO A 24 -5.05 16.12 3.21
C PRO A 24 -4.05 16.20 4.39
N GLN A 25 -4.00 15.18 5.24
CA GLN A 25 -3.07 15.11 6.37
C GLN A 25 -1.72 14.46 5.99
N PHE A 26 -1.57 14.00 4.75
CA PHE A 26 -0.41 13.24 4.30
C PHE A 26 0.27 13.88 3.10
N ASP A 27 1.59 13.75 3.03
CA ASP A 27 2.39 14.22 1.90
C ASP A 27 2.22 13.32 0.67
N LEU A 28 1.86 12.05 0.91
CA LEU A 28 1.74 11.00 -0.11
C LEU A 28 0.72 9.95 0.32
N VAL A 29 -0.15 9.54 -0.60
CA VAL A 29 -0.96 8.33 -0.49
C VAL A 29 -0.34 7.24 -1.37
N ILE A 30 -0.09 6.08 -0.79
CA ILE A 30 0.38 4.88 -1.49
C ILE A 30 -0.75 3.86 -1.49
N PHE A 31 -1.29 3.57 -2.67
CA PHE A 31 -2.31 2.56 -2.87
C PHE A 31 -1.65 1.30 -3.47
N ALA A 32 -1.46 0.30 -2.63
CA ALA A 32 -0.69 -0.89 -2.96
C ALA A 32 -1.54 -2.01 -3.59
N GLY A 33 -2.40 -1.67 -4.56
CA GLY A 33 -3.14 -2.62 -5.39
C GLY A 33 -4.52 -3.02 -4.88
N ASP A 34 -5.25 -3.72 -5.75
CA ASP A 34 -6.63 -4.20 -5.55
C ASP A 34 -7.62 -3.09 -5.20
N ALA A 35 -7.66 -2.08 -6.09
CA ALA A 35 -8.67 -1.03 -6.05
C ALA A 35 -10.05 -1.52 -6.47
N LEU A 36 -10.09 -2.49 -7.40
CA LEU A 36 -11.30 -3.10 -7.95
C LEU A 36 -11.61 -4.44 -7.27
N ASP A 37 -12.82 -4.94 -7.50
CA ASP A 37 -13.26 -6.24 -7.01
C ASP A 37 -13.87 -7.11 -8.12
N VAL A 38 -13.15 -8.16 -8.52
CA VAL A 38 -13.65 -9.13 -9.50
C VAL A 38 -14.82 -9.98 -8.98
N GLY A 39 -15.03 -10.02 -7.66
CA GLY A 39 -16.14 -10.71 -6.99
C GLY A 39 -17.39 -9.85 -6.82
N SER A 40 -17.34 -8.56 -7.15
CA SER A 40 -18.46 -7.63 -7.00
C SER A 40 -19.58 -7.93 -7.99
N SER A 41 -20.83 -7.65 -7.57
CA SER A 41 -21.99 -7.64 -8.48
C SER A 41 -22.03 -6.41 -9.41
N VAL A 42 -21.21 -5.40 -9.17
CA VAL A 42 -21.08 -4.21 -10.02
C VAL A 42 -20.20 -4.54 -11.22
N ASP A 43 -20.65 -4.18 -12.41
CA ASP A 43 -19.89 -4.37 -13.65
C ASP A 43 -18.48 -3.79 -13.53
N PHE A 44 -17.48 -4.54 -13.98
CA PHE A 44 -16.07 -4.22 -13.80
C PHE A 44 -15.68 -2.89 -14.44
N ARG A 45 -16.21 -2.57 -15.62
CA ARG A 45 -15.97 -1.28 -16.29
C ARG A 45 -16.63 -0.13 -15.54
N ALA A 46 -17.78 -0.35 -14.93
CA ALA A 46 -18.42 0.64 -14.08
C ALA A 46 -17.59 0.92 -12.83
N GLN A 47 -16.99 -0.11 -12.21
CA GLN A 47 -16.06 0.07 -11.11
C GLN A 47 -14.86 0.96 -11.53
N ILE A 48 -14.25 0.69 -12.69
CA ILE A 48 -13.14 1.49 -13.22
C ILE A 48 -13.52 2.97 -13.33
N VAL A 49 -14.69 3.28 -13.88
CA VAL A 49 -15.17 4.66 -14.03
C VAL A 49 -15.30 5.35 -12.67
N VAL A 50 -15.88 4.66 -11.69
CA VAL A 50 -16.08 5.21 -10.34
C VAL A 50 -14.73 5.39 -9.62
N VAL A 51 -13.85 4.37 -9.65
CA VAL A 51 -12.54 4.44 -8.99
C VAL A 51 -11.66 5.52 -9.63
N LYS A 52 -11.66 5.66 -10.96
CA LYS A 52 -10.95 6.78 -11.64
C LYS A 52 -11.47 8.14 -11.16
N LYS A 53 -12.77 8.28 -10.85
CA LYS A 53 -13.31 9.52 -10.27
C LYS A 53 -12.76 9.78 -8.86
N TYR A 54 -12.69 8.76 -8.00
CA TYR A 54 -12.07 8.88 -6.67
C TYR A 54 -10.58 9.24 -6.78
N LEU A 55 -9.85 8.60 -7.67
CA LEU A 55 -8.44 8.88 -7.90
C LEU A 55 -8.20 10.31 -8.40
N SER A 56 -9.09 10.83 -9.27
CA SER A 56 -9.06 12.22 -9.72
C SER A 56 -9.27 13.22 -8.56
N LEU A 57 -10.19 12.91 -7.64
CA LEU A 57 -10.39 13.73 -6.44
C LEU A 57 -9.17 13.64 -5.52
N LEU A 58 -8.64 12.44 -5.31
CA LEU A 58 -7.52 12.18 -4.43
C LEU A 58 -6.23 12.89 -4.90
N SER A 59 -5.96 12.86 -6.21
CA SER A 59 -4.78 13.55 -6.80
C SER A 59 -4.85 15.06 -6.67
N GLY A 60 -6.05 15.61 -6.52
CA GLY A 60 -6.24 17.05 -6.19
C GLY A 60 -5.95 17.40 -4.72
N LEU A 61 -5.84 16.43 -3.84
CA LEU A 61 -5.63 16.62 -2.39
C LEU A 61 -4.18 16.39 -1.97
N THR A 62 -3.53 15.41 -2.55
CA THR A 62 -2.15 15.03 -2.23
C THR A 62 -1.51 14.26 -3.39
N ARG A 63 -0.21 13.98 -3.31
CA ARG A 63 0.45 13.08 -4.25
C ARG A 63 -0.08 11.65 -4.08
N VAL A 64 -0.17 10.91 -5.19
CA VAL A 64 -0.67 9.53 -5.18
C VAL A 64 0.28 8.62 -5.94
N ILE A 65 0.58 7.46 -5.34
CA ILE A 65 1.17 6.29 -5.98
C ILE A 65 0.10 5.19 -6.01
N LEU A 66 -0.04 4.53 -7.16
CA LEU A 66 -0.97 3.40 -7.34
C LEU A 66 -0.28 2.27 -8.10
N CYS A 67 -0.14 1.09 -7.53
CA CYS A 67 0.19 -0.11 -8.29
C CYS A 67 -1.06 -0.97 -8.55
N SER A 68 -1.00 -1.83 -9.57
CA SER A 68 -2.02 -2.85 -9.78
C SER A 68 -1.89 -4.02 -8.80
N GLY A 69 -3.04 -4.60 -8.44
CA GLY A 69 -3.14 -5.93 -7.85
C GLY A 69 -3.81 -6.91 -8.83
N ASN A 70 -4.02 -8.14 -8.37
CA ASN A 70 -4.63 -9.19 -9.21
C ASN A 70 -6.11 -8.95 -9.53
N HIS A 71 -6.81 -8.14 -8.74
CA HIS A 71 -8.20 -7.75 -9.02
C HIS A 71 -8.31 -6.56 -9.99
N ASP A 72 -7.21 -5.91 -10.34
CA ASP A 72 -7.23 -4.71 -11.19
C ASP A 72 -7.06 -5.02 -12.70
N LEU A 73 -6.84 -6.29 -13.07
CA LEU A 73 -6.49 -6.69 -14.43
C LEU A 73 -7.72 -6.68 -15.35
N ASP A 74 -7.79 -5.71 -16.25
CA ASP A 74 -8.96 -5.45 -17.13
C ASP A 74 -8.75 -5.88 -18.59
N GLU A 75 -7.52 -6.05 -19.03
CA GLU A 75 -7.20 -6.41 -20.42
C GLU A 75 -6.10 -7.48 -20.51
N ARG A 76 -5.82 -7.90 -21.74
CA ARG A 76 -4.65 -8.72 -22.08
C ARG A 76 -3.77 -7.96 -23.05
N ASN A 77 -2.45 -8.08 -22.84
CA ASN A 77 -1.48 -7.61 -23.82
C ASN A 77 -1.50 -8.51 -25.10
N PRO A 78 -0.83 -8.12 -26.21
CA PRO A 78 -0.80 -8.93 -27.43
C PRO A 78 -0.28 -10.35 -27.24
N GLU A 79 0.52 -10.59 -26.23
CA GLU A 79 1.10 -11.89 -25.88
C GLU A 79 0.20 -12.73 -24.96
N GLY A 80 -0.93 -12.17 -24.54
CA GLY A 80 -1.97 -12.86 -23.80
C GLY A 80 -1.88 -12.76 -22.28
N GLU A 81 -0.88 -12.06 -21.73
CA GLU A 81 -0.77 -11.81 -20.28
C GLU A 81 -1.82 -10.78 -19.85
N LYS A 82 -2.44 -10.99 -18.70
CA LYS A 82 -3.37 -10.01 -18.14
C LYS A 82 -2.62 -8.80 -17.60
N ILE A 83 -3.17 -7.62 -17.85
CA ILE A 83 -2.62 -6.33 -17.43
C ILE A 83 -3.73 -5.42 -16.90
N ALA A 84 -3.37 -4.48 -16.04
CA ALA A 84 -4.25 -3.43 -15.56
C ALA A 84 -4.07 -2.17 -16.44
N ARG A 85 -4.68 -2.19 -17.64
CA ARG A 85 -4.52 -1.09 -18.58
C ARG A 85 -5.10 0.22 -18.06
N TRP A 86 -6.24 0.16 -17.38
CA TRP A 86 -6.90 1.33 -16.84
C TRP A 86 -6.04 2.12 -15.84
N ILE A 87 -5.11 1.44 -15.15
CA ILE A 87 -4.12 2.09 -14.25
C ILE A 87 -3.16 2.97 -15.06
N GLY A 88 -2.76 2.54 -16.27
CA GLY A 88 -1.99 3.38 -17.16
C GLY A 88 -2.65 4.71 -17.53
N ASP A 89 -3.98 4.73 -17.63
CA ASP A 89 -4.74 5.94 -17.96
C ASP A 89 -4.72 6.99 -16.81
N VAL A 90 -4.52 6.55 -15.55
CA VAL A 90 -4.54 7.51 -14.42
C VAL A 90 -3.29 8.39 -14.34
N ARG A 91 -2.27 8.13 -15.15
CA ARG A 91 -1.12 9.04 -15.32
C ARG A 91 -1.54 10.44 -15.73
N GLU A 92 -2.59 10.55 -16.53
CA GLU A 92 -3.14 11.85 -16.96
C GLU A 92 -3.68 12.68 -15.78
N LEU A 93 -3.96 12.02 -14.64
CA LEU A 93 -4.37 12.67 -13.39
C LEU A 93 -3.18 13.10 -12.51
N GLY A 94 -1.94 12.93 -12.99
CA GLY A 94 -0.74 13.20 -12.21
C GLY A 94 -0.39 12.13 -11.17
N ILE A 95 -0.97 10.94 -11.29
CA ILE A 95 -0.72 9.79 -10.40
C ILE A 95 0.48 9.01 -10.93
N THR A 96 1.43 8.70 -10.04
CA THR A 96 2.54 7.78 -10.33
C THR A 96 2.02 6.34 -10.23
N CYS A 97 2.13 5.57 -11.31
CA CYS A 97 1.51 4.24 -11.34
C CYS A 97 2.44 3.17 -11.96
N ASP A 98 1.90 1.99 -12.24
CA ASP A 98 2.61 0.82 -12.77
C ASP A 98 3.70 1.16 -13.79
N GLY A 99 4.92 0.73 -13.52
CA GLY A 99 6.09 0.98 -14.36
C GLY A 99 6.74 2.36 -14.18
N ASP A 100 6.13 3.24 -13.38
CA ASP A 100 6.68 4.57 -13.12
C ASP A 100 7.63 4.56 -11.91
N SER A 101 8.38 5.66 -11.79
CA SER A 101 9.20 5.97 -10.62
C SER A 101 8.98 7.42 -10.20
N LEU A 102 9.14 7.70 -8.91
CA LEU A 102 8.94 9.03 -8.31
C LEU A 102 10.04 9.33 -7.31
N THR A 103 10.63 10.52 -7.41
CA THR A 103 11.57 11.02 -6.41
C THR A 103 10.92 12.13 -5.57
N ILE A 104 10.96 11.99 -4.25
CA ILE A 104 10.55 13.03 -3.29
C ILE A 104 11.68 13.23 -2.30
N GLY A 105 12.35 14.38 -2.37
CA GLY A 105 13.54 14.62 -1.57
C GLY A 105 14.65 13.60 -1.86
N ASP A 106 15.04 12.82 -0.87
CA ASP A 106 16.06 11.78 -0.96
C ASP A 106 15.47 10.35 -1.03
N THR A 107 14.16 10.25 -1.20
CA THR A 107 13.42 8.99 -1.32
C THR A 107 13.00 8.74 -2.77
N PHE A 108 13.33 7.57 -3.27
CA PHE A 108 12.99 7.12 -4.62
C PHE A 108 12.00 5.96 -4.53
N PHE A 109 10.88 6.10 -5.21
CA PHE A 109 9.83 5.09 -5.31
C PHE A 109 9.86 4.43 -6.67
N THR A 110 9.74 3.10 -6.70
CA THR A 110 9.51 2.31 -7.91
C THR A 110 8.17 1.60 -7.78
N VAL A 111 7.28 1.80 -8.75
CA VAL A 111 5.94 1.20 -8.78
C VAL A 111 5.96 0.00 -9.70
N CYS A 112 5.90 -1.19 -9.13
CA CYS A 112 5.93 -2.45 -9.85
C CYS A 112 4.50 -2.93 -10.12
N PRO A 113 4.12 -3.20 -11.38
CA PRO A 113 2.82 -3.75 -11.72
C PRO A 113 2.63 -5.15 -11.14
N TRP A 114 1.37 -5.58 -11.00
CA TRP A 114 1.07 -7.00 -10.90
C TRP A 114 1.52 -7.71 -12.20
N TRP A 115 2.13 -8.87 -12.09
CA TRP A 115 2.55 -9.66 -13.24
C TRP A 115 1.79 -10.99 -13.32
N ASP A 116 1.29 -11.31 -14.53
CA ASP A 116 0.53 -12.53 -14.85
C ASP A 116 1.33 -13.44 -15.80
N GLY A 117 2.52 -12.97 -16.23
CA GLY A 117 3.36 -13.71 -17.16
C GLY A 117 4.78 -13.15 -17.28
N PRO A 118 5.62 -13.84 -18.08
CA PRO A 118 7.06 -13.57 -18.15
C PRO A 118 7.43 -12.19 -18.70
N LEU A 119 6.60 -11.59 -19.58
CA LEU A 119 6.94 -10.30 -20.18
C LEU A 119 6.77 -9.15 -19.21
N VAL A 120 5.66 -9.12 -18.44
CA VAL A 120 5.49 -8.11 -17.40
C VAL A 120 6.54 -8.30 -16.31
N LYS A 121 6.84 -9.55 -15.91
CA LYS A 121 7.93 -9.85 -14.98
C LYS A 121 9.26 -9.28 -15.48
N GLN A 122 9.61 -9.52 -16.74
CA GLN A 122 10.86 -9.00 -17.31
C GLN A 122 10.92 -7.47 -17.32
N ARG A 123 9.81 -6.79 -17.56
CA ARG A 123 9.74 -5.31 -17.47
C ARG A 123 10.01 -4.81 -16.06
N ILE A 124 9.51 -5.51 -15.03
CA ILE A 124 9.82 -5.18 -13.63
C ILE A 124 11.33 -5.35 -13.38
N GLU A 125 11.92 -6.45 -13.82
CA GLU A 125 13.36 -6.70 -13.67
C GLU A 125 14.20 -5.62 -14.36
N ASP A 126 13.83 -5.21 -15.57
CA ASP A 126 14.52 -4.16 -16.31
C ASP A 126 14.40 -2.80 -15.60
N GLN A 127 13.21 -2.46 -15.10
CA GLN A 127 12.96 -1.25 -14.32
C GLN A 127 13.80 -1.22 -13.02
N LEU A 128 13.85 -2.33 -12.28
CA LEU A 128 14.64 -2.43 -11.04
C LEU A 128 16.14 -2.36 -11.34
N ARG A 129 16.60 -2.99 -12.41
CA ARG A 129 18.00 -2.95 -12.85
C ARG A 129 18.42 -1.54 -13.24
N GLU A 130 17.58 -0.81 -13.98
CA GLU A 130 17.84 0.58 -14.35
C GLU A 130 17.88 1.46 -13.10
N ALA A 131 16.91 1.36 -12.22
CA ALA A 131 16.85 2.11 -10.96
C ALA A 131 18.06 1.88 -10.06
N ALA A 132 18.58 0.65 -10.00
CA ALA A 132 19.76 0.29 -9.20
C ALA A 132 21.05 0.96 -9.64
N THR A 133 21.13 1.52 -10.86
CA THR A 133 22.30 2.27 -11.33
C THR A 133 22.43 3.63 -10.68
N GLY A 134 21.35 4.16 -10.08
CA GLY A 134 21.32 5.44 -9.38
C GLY A 134 21.95 5.36 -7.97
N ARG A 135 22.42 6.51 -7.45
CA ARG A 135 22.83 6.63 -6.04
C ARG A 135 21.60 6.95 -5.19
N LEU A 136 20.83 5.92 -4.85
CA LEU A 136 19.59 6.04 -4.08
C LEU A 136 19.94 6.05 -2.58
N LYS A 137 19.48 7.07 -1.84
CA LYS A 137 19.64 7.11 -0.38
C LYS A 137 18.59 6.24 0.31
N ARG A 138 17.34 6.32 -0.17
CA ARG A 138 16.23 5.50 0.29
C ARG A 138 15.44 5.04 -0.92
N TRP A 139 15.33 3.73 -1.10
CA TRP A 139 14.60 3.14 -2.23
C TRP A 139 13.42 2.35 -1.71
N ILE A 140 12.21 2.70 -2.14
CA ILE A 140 10.96 2.09 -1.72
C ILE A 140 10.27 1.51 -2.94
N TRP A 141 9.89 0.24 -2.86
CA TRP A 141 9.09 -0.41 -3.89
C TRP A 141 7.64 -0.49 -3.45
N VAL A 142 6.73 -0.29 -4.41
CA VAL A 142 5.30 -0.57 -4.23
C VAL A 142 4.96 -1.71 -5.17
N HIS A 143 4.63 -2.87 -4.59
CA HIS A 143 4.32 -4.10 -5.31
C HIS A 143 3.25 -4.88 -4.53
N HIS A 144 2.14 -5.21 -5.19
CA HIS A 144 0.96 -5.71 -4.50
C HIS A 144 1.19 -7.02 -3.74
N ALA A 145 1.84 -8.03 -4.36
CA ALA A 145 2.16 -9.28 -3.67
C ALA A 145 3.28 -9.08 -2.64
N PRO A 146 3.15 -9.57 -1.39
CA PRO A 146 4.24 -9.60 -0.44
C PRO A 146 5.25 -10.69 -0.80
N PRO A 147 6.50 -10.66 -0.27
CA PRO A 147 7.49 -11.70 -0.55
C PRO A 147 7.08 -13.06 0.01
N ALA A 148 7.41 -14.13 -0.74
CA ALA A 148 7.17 -15.50 -0.32
C ALA A 148 7.91 -15.83 1.00
N ASN A 149 7.31 -16.72 1.79
CA ASN A 149 7.85 -17.20 3.07
C ASN A 149 8.06 -16.10 4.15
N SER A 150 7.51 -14.93 3.93
CA SER A 150 7.42 -13.87 4.95
C SER A 150 6.12 -14.00 5.74
N PRO A 151 6.09 -13.70 7.04
CA PRO A 151 4.84 -13.57 7.80
C PRO A 151 3.82 -12.62 7.17
N THR A 152 4.25 -11.63 6.37
CA THR A 152 3.36 -10.73 5.62
C THR A 152 2.58 -11.42 4.49
N SER A 153 3.00 -12.62 4.10
CA SER A 153 2.35 -13.45 3.07
C SER A 153 1.66 -14.69 3.65
N TRP A 154 1.60 -14.82 5.00
CA TRP A 154 1.02 -15.99 5.64
C TRP A 154 -0.50 -16.00 5.58
N GLY A 155 -1.08 -17.04 5.01
CA GLY A 155 -2.53 -17.20 4.83
C GLY A 155 -3.18 -18.18 5.82
N GLY A 156 -2.50 -18.53 6.92
CA GLY A 156 -2.99 -19.45 7.95
C GLY A 156 -2.73 -20.94 7.67
N LYS A 157 -2.53 -21.32 6.41
CA LYS A 157 -2.21 -22.71 6.00
C LYS A 157 -1.01 -22.79 5.09
N ARG A 158 -0.76 -21.77 4.30
CA ARG A 158 0.36 -21.65 3.35
C ARG A 158 0.69 -20.20 3.14
N PHE A 159 1.84 -19.92 2.56
CA PHE A 159 2.24 -18.60 2.11
C PHE A 159 1.65 -18.32 0.71
N PHE A 160 1.26 -17.06 0.48
CA PHE A 160 0.71 -16.57 -0.79
C PHE A 160 1.57 -15.42 -1.35
N GLY A 161 2.85 -15.44 -1.06
CA GLY A 161 3.78 -14.40 -1.50
C GLY A 161 4.43 -14.73 -2.83
N ASP A 162 5.15 -13.73 -3.36
CA ASP A 162 5.89 -13.78 -4.60
C ASP A 162 7.35 -14.22 -4.35
N GLU A 163 7.76 -15.32 -5.00
CA GLU A 163 9.12 -15.85 -4.90
C GLU A 163 10.13 -15.00 -5.68
N GLU A 164 9.72 -14.42 -6.81
CA GLU A 164 10.57 -13.54 -7.60
C GLU A 164 10.88 -12.25 -6.84
N LEU A 165 9.90 -11.71 -6.12
CA LEU A 165 10.10 -10.54 -5.25
C LEU A 165 11.19 -10.81 -4.20
N VAL A 166 11.25 -12.03 -3.64
CA VAL A 166 12.32 -12.41 -2.69
C VAL A 166 13.69 -12.34 -3.36
N GLN A 167 13.81 -12.81 -4.62
CA GLN A 167 15.06 -12.74 -5.38
C GLN A 167 15.46 -11.31 -5.69
N TRP A 168 14.49 -10.48 -6.09
CA TRP A 168 14.73 -9.05 -6.36
C TRP A 168 15.17 -8.31 -5.09
N ILE A 169 14.50 -8.55 -3.96
CA ILE A 169 14.90 -7.96 -2.65
C ILE A 169 16.35 -8.33 -2.31
N ARG A 170 16.72 -9.60 -2.46
CA ARG A 170 18.10 -10.06 -2.19
C ARG A 170 19.12 -9.42 -3.10
N SER A 171 18.78 -9.22 -4.36
CA SER A 171 19.68 -8.66 -5.38
C SER A 171 19.88 -7.16 -5.25
N TYR A 172 18.81 -6.41 -4.95
CA TYR A 172 18.79 -4.95 -5.03
C TYR A 172 18.70 -4.26 -3.67
N GLN A 173 18.26 -4.96 -2.63
CA GLN A 173 18.20 -4.49 -1.24
C GLN A 173 17.52 -3.10 -1.09
N PRO A 174 16.25 -2.92 -1.57
CA PRO A 174 15.53 -1.69 -1.32
C PRO A 174 15.40 -1.45 0.19
N SER A 175 15.19 -0.20 0.60
CA SER A 175 14.95 0.12 2.00
C SER A 175 13.63 -0.46 2.49
N MET A 176 12.60 -0.44 1.61
CA MET A 176 11.25 -0.89 1.96
C MET A 176 10.53 -1.49 0.74
N VAL A 177 9.63 -2.45 1.00
CA VAL A 177 8.62 -2.95 0.05
C VAL A 177 7.26 -2.80 0.69
N ILE A 178 6.34 -2.18 -0.03
CA ILE A 178 4.95 -1.94 0.40
C ILE A 178 4.03 -2.81 -0.43
N SER A 179 3.23 -3.64 0.24
CA SER A 179 2.38 -4.66 -0.36
C SER A 179 0.97 -4.69 0.25
N GLY A 180 0.10 -5.54 -0.31
CA GLY A 180 -1.22 -5.92 0.16
C GLY A 180 -1.45 -7.42 -0.07
N HIS A 181 -2.52 -7.79 -0.80
CA HIS A 181 -2.83 -9.11 -1.34
C HIS A 181 -3.23 -10.17 -0.31
N VAL A 182 -2.50 -10.37 0.76
CA VAL A 182 -2.80 -11.39 1.77
C VAL A 182 -3.56 -10.75 2.93
N HIS A 183 -4.87 -10.64 2.75
CA HIS A 183 -5.79 -9.87 3.59
C HIS A 183 -5.70 -10.19 5.07
N GLN A 184 -5.61 -11.48 5.43
CA GLN A 184 -5.65 -11.96 6.81
C GLN A 184 -4.30 -11.99 7.51
N SER A 185 -3.19 -11.89 6.78
CA SER A 185 -1.83 -12.01 7.32
C SER A 185 -1.60 -11.20 8.60
N PRO A 186 -1.98 -9.90 8.67
CA PRO A 186 -1.77 -9.10 9.86
C PRO A 186 -2.61 -9.49 11.07
N PHE A 187 -3.67 -10.30 10.88
CA PHE A 187 -4.71 -10.55 11.88
C PHE A 187 -4.68 -11.96 12.46
N ILE A 188 -3.85 -12.85 11.94
CA ILE A 188 -3.82 -14.26 12.33
C ILE A 188 -2.50 -14.65 12.98
N ALA A 189 -2.52 -15.76 13.73
CA ALA A 189 -1.32 -16.32 14.32
C ALA A 189 -0.26 -16.63 13.25
N ASP A 190 1.00 -16.40 13.57
CA ASP A 190 2.17 -16.55 12.69
C ASP A 190 2.22 -15.61 11.48
N GLY A 191 1.19 -14.78 11.29
CA GLY A 191 1.16 -13.69 10.32
C GLY A 191 1.63 -12.37 10.92
N SER A 192 1.85 -11.37 10.05
CA SER A 192 2.27 -10.04 10.48
C SER A 192 1.97 -9.00 9.41
N TRP A 193 1.80 -7.74 9.84
CA TRP A 193 1.72 -6.59 8.94
C TRP A 193 3.11 -6.09 8.48
N PHE A 194 4.19 -6.58 9.09
CA PHE A 194 5.56 -6.22 8.77
C PHE A 194 6.51 -7.40 8.88
N ASP A 195 7.63 -7.31 8.15
CA ASP A 195 8.77 -8.22 8.24
C ASP A 195 10.05 -7.49 7.85
N GLN A 196 11.19 -8.16 8.00
CA GLN A 196 12.48 -7.68 7.55
C GLN A 196 13.26 -8.79 6.84
N LEU A 197 13.53 -8.62 5.55
CA LEU A 197 14.33 -9.52 4.74
C LEU A 197 15.72 -8.90 4.51
N GLY A 198 16.72 -9.37 5.27
CA GLY A 198 18.03 -8.70 5.29
C GLY A 198 17.90 -7.29 5.88
N SER A 199 18.21 -6.26 5.10
CA SER A 199 18.03 -4.84 5.48
C SER A 199 16.70 -4.24 5.03
N THR A 200 15.90 -4.98 4.25
CA THR A 200 14.66 -4.49 3.63
C THR A 200 13.46 -4.69 4.55
N TRP A 201 12.78 -3.62 4.92
CA TRP A 201 11.49 -3.69 5.59
C TRP A 201 10.38 -4.03 4.58
N VAL A 202 9.48 -4.92 4.98
CA VAL A 202 8.34 -5.35 4.16
C VAL A 202 7.05 -5.09 4.92
N PHE A 203 6.04 -4.57 4.23
CA PHE A 203 4.76 -4.20 4.81
C PHE A 203 3.60 -4.80 4.04
N ASN A 204 2.56 -5.21 4.78
CA ASN A 204 1.26 -5.58 4.25
C ASN A 204 0.19 -5.05 5.20
N ALA A 205 -0.62 -4.09 4.75
CA ALA A 205 -1.66 -3.51 5.59
C ALA A 205 -2.74 -4.53 5.99
N GLY A 206 -3.02 -5.51 5.13
CA GLY A 206 -4.15 -6.42 5.24
C GLY A 206 -5.46 -5.78 4.80
N LEU A 207 -6.57 -6.48 5.02
CA LEU A 207 -7.92 -6.01 4.72
C LEU A 207 -8.82 -6.19 5.94
N GLN A 208 -9.60 -5.17 6.24
CA GLN A 208 -10.73 -5.26 7.18
C GLN A 208 -12.00 -4.70 6.54
N PRO A 209 -13.18 -5.24 6.87
CA PRO A 209 -14.44 -4.68 6.41
C PRO A 209 -14.73 -3.35 7.13
N GLY A 210 -15.53 -2.50 6.46
CA GLY A 210 -16.00 -1.25 7.06
C GLY A 210 -15.04 -0.08 6.87
N ARG A 211 -15.32 1.01 7.58
CA ARG A 211 -14.61 2.28 7.55
C ARG A 211 -14.09 2.64 8.94
N PRO A 212 -12.82 3.05 9.11
CA PRO A 212 -11.77 3.21 8.07
C PRO A 212 -11.29 1.88 7.49
N PRO A 213 -10.60 1.89 6.31
CA PRO A 213 -9.80 0.75 5.91
C PRO A 213 -8.69 0.52 6.95
N VAL A 214 -8.23 -0.72 7.10
CA VAL A 214 -6.94 -0.90 7.76
C VAL A 214 -5.86 -0.23 6.92
N HIS A 215 -4.93 0.46 7.58
CA HIS A 215 -3.92 1.23 6.88
C HIS A 215 -2.61 1.29 7.65
N ILE A 216 -1.54 1.63 6.96
CA ILE A 216 -0.24 1.91 7.57
C ILE A 216 0.08 3.38 7.34
N VAL A 217 0.61 4.04 8.36
CA VAL A 217 1.23 5.36 8.22
C VAL A 217 2.75 5.18 8.38
N LEU A 218 3.49 5.57 7.33
CA LEU A 218 4.94 5.60 7.36
C LEU A 218 5.41 7.04 7.58
N ASP A 219 6.09 7.32 8.69
CA ASP A 219 6.84 8.56 8.84
C ASP A 219 8.28 8.30 8.41
N ILE A 220 8.58 8.72 7.18
CA ILE A 220 9.84 8.42 6.50
C ILE A 220 11.03 9.15 7.15
N ASP A 221 10.80 10.35 7.69
CA ASP A 221 11.86 11.17 8.29
C ASP A 221 12.18 10.69 9.70
N ASP A 222 11.17 10.36 10.48
CA ASP A 222 11.31 9.82 11.83
C ASP A 222 11.71 8.34 11.83
N GLY A 223 11.53 7.64 10.69
CA GLY A 223 11.80 6.20 10.58
C GLY A 223 10.85 5.36 11.42
N THR A 224 9.54 5.68 11.40
CA THR A 224 8.51 4.95 12.14
C THR A 224 7.39 4.47 11.23
N ALA A 225 6.80 3.33 11.57
CA ALA A 225 5.61 2.81 10.91
C ALA A 225 4.52 2.50 11.93
N PHE A 226 3.30 2.91 11.61
CA PHE A 226 2.11 2.72 12.43
C PHE A 226 1.11 1.87 11.66
N TRP A 227 0.60 0.81 12.26
CA TRP A 227 -0.45 -0.02 11.70
C TRP A 227 -1.75 0.20 12.47
N LEU A 228 -2.81 0.51 11.75
CA LEU A 228 -4.03 1.09 12.27
C LEU A 228 -5.27 0.30 11.82
N PRO A 229 -5.48 -0.90 12.38
CA PRO A 229 -6.75 -1.62 12.27
C PRO A 229 -7.79 -1.04 13.21
N LEU A 230 -9.05 -1.49 13.10
CA LEU A 230 -10.08 -1.18 14.09
C LEU A 230 -9.79 -1.90 15.41
N GLY A 231 -9.77 -1.14 16.49
CA GLY A 231 -9.76 -1.65 17.85
C GLY A 231 -8.41 -1.82 18.53
N TYR A 232 -7.30 -1.76 17.80
CA TYR A 232 -5.95 -1.73 18.38
C TYR A 232 -4.95 -1.15 17.38
N GLU A 233 -3.94 -0.51 17.90
CA GLU A 233 -2.95 0.22 17.12
C GLU A 233 -1.56 -0.25 17.51
N GLN A 234 -0.69 -0.42 16.52
CA GLN A 234 0.68 -0.88 16.71
C GLN A 234 1.65 0.05 15.99
N TYR A 235 2.89 0.11 16.50
CA TYR A 235 3.96 0.82 15.82
C TYR A 235 5.29 0.05 15.91
N ILE A 236 6.19 0.36 15.00
CA ILE A 236 7.57 -0.08 15.00
C ILE A 236 8.51 1.09 14.69
N ASP A 237 9.72 1.03 15.26
CA ASP A 237 10.84 1.89 14.93
C ASP A 237 11.68 1.20 13.85
N LEU A 238 11.77 1.80 12.66
CA LEU A 238 12.50 1.26 11.51
C LEU A 238 14.01 1.42 11.65
N ASN A 239 14.47 2.24 12.62
CA ASN A 239 15.88 2.41 12.94
C ASN A 239 16.38 1.38 13.97
N ALA A 240 15.45 0.66 14.62
CA ALA A 240 15.75 -0.39 15.57
C ALA A 240 15.75 -1.78 14.92
N PRO A 241 16.43 -2.79 15.51
CA PRO A 241 16.32 -4.17 15.07
C PRO A 241 14.86 -4.66 15.12
N LEU A 242 14.50 -5.57 14.18
CA LEU A 242 13.20 -6.20 14.15
C LEU A 242 12.81 -6.80 15.51
N GLN A 243 11.68 -6.39 16.04
CA GLN A 243 11.09 -6.94 17.26
C GLN A 243 9.66 -7.39 16.99
N ARG A 244 9.30 -8.54 17.54
CA ARG A 244 7.93 -9.08 17.51
C ARG A 244 7.49 -9.55 18.91
N PRO A 245 6.24 -9.30 19.30
CA PRO A 245 5.22 -8.51 18.59
C PRO A 245 5.59 -7.02 18.48
N ALA A 246 4.93 -6.31 17.55
CA ALA A 246 5.01 -4.84 17.49
C ALA A 246 4.50 -4.21 18.79
N ALA A 247 5.00 -3.04 19.14
CA ALA A 247 4.56 -2.32 20.32
C ALA A 247 3.14 -1.75 20.13
N ALA A 248 2.32 -1.84 21.18
CA ALA A 248 1.06 -1.11 21.23
C ALA A 248 1.33 0.40 21.39
N ILE A 249 0.51 1.24 20.76
CA ILE A 249 0.63 2.69 20.92
C ILE A 249 -0.02 3.09 22.24
N THR A 250 0.80 3.52 23.19
CA THR A 250 0.31 3.97 24.52
C THR A 250 0.11 5.48 24.58
N ASN A 251 0.86 6.25 23.80
CA ASN A 251 0.80 7.70 23.71
C ASN A 251 0.73 8.11 22.24
N PRO A 252 -0.46 8.12 21.61
CA PRO A 252 -0.59 8.46 20.21
C PRO A 252 -0.21 9.91 19.95
N PRO A 253 0.54 10.21 18.88
CA PRO A 253 0.82 11.58 18.48
C PRO A 253 -0.46 12.31 18.08
N GLU A 254 -0.46 13.65 18.16
CA GLU A 254 -1.65 14.48 17.91
C GLU A 254 -2.27 14.25 16.51
N TRP A 255 -1.43 14.07 15.50
CA TRP A 255 -1.89 13.78 14.14
C TRP A 255 -2.66 12.44 14.06
N LEU A 256 -2.27 11.42 14.85
CA LEU A 256 -2.95 10.13 14.88
C LEU A 256 -4.32 10.26 15.57
N ILE A 257 -4.40 11.05 16.64
CA ILE A 257 -5.66 11.39 17.29
C ILE A 257 -6.60 12.12 16.29
N SER A 258 -6.06 13.04 15.51
CA SER A 258 -6.83 13.75 14.47
C SER A 258 -7.34 12.82 13.38
N LEU A 259 -6.55 11.82 12.97
CA LEU A 259 -6.94 10.80 12.01
C LEU A 259 -8.08 9.91 12.56
N GLY A 260 -8.01 9.54 13.83
CA GLY A 260 -9.08 8.80 14.52
C GLY A 260 -10.42 9.54 14.53
N ARG A 261 -10.41 10.88 14.67
CA ARG A 261 -11.63 11.70 14.61
C ARG A 261 -12.30 11.71 13.23
N ILE A 262 -11.53 11.54 12.15
CA ILE A 262 -12.09 11.37 10.80
C ILE A 262 -12.82 10.03 10.69
N ALA A 263 -12.32 9.00 11.34
CA ALA A 263 -12.93 7.68 11.35
C ALA A 263 -14.27 7.66 12.11
N ASP A 264 -14.37 8.44 13.21
CA ASP A 264 -15.59 8.56 14.04
C ASP A 264 -15.96 10.04 14.28
N PRO A 265 -16.79 10.63 13.42
CA PRO A 265 -17.25 12.02 13.59
C PRO A 265 -17.99 12.28 14.90
N SER A 266 -18.53 11.25 15.58
CA SER A 266 -19.21 11.42 16.86
C SER A 266 -18.26 11.83 17.98
N LEU A 267 -16.99 11.44 17.90
CA LEU A 267 -15.95 11.87 18.82
C LEU A 267 -15.63 13.37 18.71
N ALA A 268 -15.84 13.97 17.52
CA ALA A 268 -15.63 15.41 17.31
C ALA A 268 -16.68 16.26 18.06
N ILE A 269 -17.91 15.75 18.25
CA ILE A 269 -19.01 16.47 18.87
C ILE A 269 -18.87 16.49 20.40
N SER A 270 -18.29 15.46 21.01
CA SER A 270 -18.14 15.35 22.46
C SER A 270 -17.14 16.36 23.07
N LEU A 271 -16.18 16.85 22.28
CA LEU A 271 -15.16 17.80 22.73
C LEU A 271 -15.56 19.27 22.55
N SER A 272 -16.54 19.58 21.67
CA SER A 272 -17.11 20.92 21.53
C SER A 272 -18.17 21.25 22.62
N ALA A 273 -18.65 20.24 23.37
CA ALA A 273 -19.62 20.41 24.45
C ALA A 273 -18.95 20.53 25.83
N ALA A 274 -17.62 20.42 25.93
CA ALA A 274 -16.86 20.51 27.18
C ALA A 274 -15.95 21.76 27.25
N GLY A 275 -16.16 22.77 26.34
CA GLY A 275 -15.46 24.07 26.29
C GLY A 275 -16.33 25.21 26.76
#